data_dbe2850b2dd2df2eb1a2f809410d341b
#
_entry.id   dbe2850b2dd2df2eb1a2f809410d341b
#
_cell.length_a   1.000
_cell.length_b   1.000
_cell.length_c   1.000
_cell.angle_alpha   90.00
_cell.angle_beta   90.00
_cell.angle_gamma   90.00
#
_symmetry.space_group_name_H-M   'P 1'
#
loop_
_entity.id
_entity.type
_entity.pdbx_description
1 polymer ?
#
loop_
_entity_poly.entity_id
_entity_poly.type
_entity_poly.pdbx_seq_one_letter_code
_entity_poly.pdbx_strand_id
1 'polypeptide(L)' 'MDRYLKSAEASKFLGISSSSLWELKSKKVLKAGKHWIYVKGKSRSNVLFNIDKIRQWQIDMIKYIESPERDIKAERQI' A
#
# COMPACT_ATOMS: atom_id res chain seq x y z
N MET A 1 -16.77 1.57 0.93
CA MET A 1 -16.78 0.22 0.35
C MET A 1 -15.42 -0.10 -0.24
N ASP A 2 -14.91 -1.26 0.05
CA ASP A 2 -13.58 -1.63 -0.39
C ASP A 2 -13.60 -2.23 -1.80
N ARG A 3 -12.68 -1.76 -2.63
CA ARG A 3 -12.56 -2.27 -4.00
C ARG A 3 -11.28 -3.10 -4.10
N TYR A 4 -11.41 -4.23 -4.79
CA TYR A 4 -10.31 -5.17 -4.96
C TYR A 4 -9.95 -5.27 -6.43
N LEU A 5 -8.69 -5.09 -6.76
CA LEU A 5 -8.20 -5.15 -8.13
C LEU A 5 -6.98 -6.05 -8.21
N LYS A 6 -6.74 -6.59 -9.40
CA LYS A 6 -5.52 -7.35 -9.65
C LYS A 6 -4.33 -6.39 -9.70
N SER A 7 -3.15 -6.94 -9.58
CA SER A 7 -1.94 -6.12 -9.44
C SER A 7 -1.75 -5.10 -10.56
N ALA A 8 -2.04 -5.48 -11.79
CA ALA A 8 -1.84 -4.57 -12.91
C ALA A 8 -2.72 -3.32 -12.78
N GLU A 9 -3.99 -3.55 -12.45
CA GLU A 9 -4.92 -2.43 -12.31
C GLU A 9 -4.73 -1.69 -11.00
N ALA A 10 -4.43 -2.43 -9.94
CA ALA A 10 -4.19 -1.81 -8.64
C ALA A 10 -2.98 -0.89 -8.70
N SER A 11 -1.91 -1.32 -9.39
CA SER A 11 -0.72 -0.50 -9.49
C SER A 11 -1.00 0.80 -10.23
N LYS A 12 -1.82 0.75 -11.27
CA LYS A 12 -2.20 1.96 -12.01
C LYS A 12 -2.98 2.91 -11.12
N PHE A 13 -3.93 2.38 -10.37
CA PHE A 13 -4.74 3.21 -9.47
C PHE A 13 -3.89 3.84 -8.39
N LEU A 14 -2.95 3.08 -7.84
CA LEU A 14 -2.15 3.53 -6.72
C LEU A 14 -0.93 4.35 -7.14
N GLY A 15 -0.62 4.37 -8.42
CA GLY A 15 0.51 5.16 -8.90
C GLY A 15 1.86 4.55 -8.61
N ILE A 16 1.93 3.25 -8.41
CA ILE A 16 3.20 2.55 -8.19
C ILE A 16 3.31 1.42 -9.19
N SER A 17 4.52 0.90 -9.36
CA SER A 17 4.71 -0.22 -10.28
C SER A 17 4.17 -1.51 -9.68
N SER A 18 3.85 -2.48 -10.55
CA SER A 18 3.43 -3.79 -10.08
C SER A 18 4.52 -4.43 -9.23
N SER A 19 5.77 -4.25 -9.61
CA SER A 19 6.90 -4.79 -8.86
C SER A 19 6.92 -4.24 -7.44
N SER A 20 6.71 -2.94 -7.30
CA SER A 20 6.68 -2.31 -5.98
C SER A 20 5.52 -2.85 -5.14
N LEU A 21 4.38 -3.05 -5.79
CA LEU A 21 3.20 -3.57 -5.09
C LEU A 21 3.48 -4.97 -4.55
N TRP A 22 4.07 -5.83 -5.37
CA TRP A 22 4.42 -7.18 -4.95
C TRP A 22 5.51 -7.18 -3.87
N GLU A 23 6.43 -6.24 -3.97
CA GLU A 23 7.47 -6.11 -2.96
C GLU A 23 6.89 -5.74 -1.60
N LEU A 24 5.97 -4.80 -1.59
CA LEU A 24 5.31 -4.40 -0.35
C LEU A 24 4.56 -5.58 0.28
N LYS A 25 3.94 -6.40 -0.56
CA LYS A 25 3.27 -7.60 -0.09
C LYS A 25 4.27 -8.59 0.50
N SER A 26 5.37 -8.82 -0.22
CA SER A 26 6.38 -9.78 0.21
C SER A 26 7.07 -9.37 1.50
N LYS A 27 7.31 -8.10 1.66
CA LYS A 27 7.95 -7.59 2.87
C LYS A 27 6.96 -7.43 4.03
N LYS A 28 5.72 -7.82 3.81
CA LYS A 28 4.67 -7.78 4.82
C LYS A 28 4.34 -6.38 5.30
N VAL A 29 4.66 -5.39 4.49
CA VAL A 29 4.22 -4.03 4.73
C VAL A 29 2.70 -3.97 4.54
N LEU A 30 2.21 -4.65 3.51
CA LEU A 30 0.78 -4.80 3.29
C LEU A 30 0.32 -6.08 3.96
N LYS A 31 -0.66 -5.95 4.83
CA LYS A 31 -1.10 -7.07 5.67
C LYS A 31 -2.17 -7.90 4.98
N ALA A 32 -2.03 -9.20 5.09
CA ALA A 32 -2.99 -10.13 4.53
C ALA A 32 -4.36 -9.91 5.16
N GLY A 33 -5.39 -9.94 4.33
CA GLY A 33 -6.76 -9.75 4.81
C GLY A 33 -7.17 -8.30 4.90
N LYS A 34 -6.23 -7.40 5.15
CA LYS A 34 -6.53 -5.98 5.21
C LYS A 34 -6.23 -5.29 3.89
N HIS A 35 -5.05 -5.54 3.35
CA HIS A 35 -4.61 -4.87 2.12
C HIS A 35 -4.70 -5.75 0.89
N TRP A 36 -4.77 -7.06 1.06
CA TRP A 36 -4.87 -7.95 -0.06
C TRP A 36 -5.46 -9.29 0.41
N ILE A 37 -6.01 -10.04 -0.54
CA ILE A 37 -6.60 -11.35 -0.24
C ILE A 37 -6.26 -12.33 -1.36
N TYR A 38 -6.35 -13.61 -1.04
CA TYR A 38 -6.39 -14.66 -2.05
C TYR A 38 -7.84 -14.94 -2.38
N VAL A 39 -8.15 -14.97 -3.66
CA VAL A 39 -9.53 -15.26 -4.07
C VAL A 39 -9.81 -16.76 -4.03
N LYS A 40 -8.83 -17.55 -4.49
CA LYS A 40 -9.07 -18.97 -4.68
C LYS A 40 -7.82 -19.78 -4.46
N GLY A 41 -6.96 -19.77 -3.96
CA GLY A 41 -5.73 -20.51 -3.78
C GLY A 41 -4.57 -19.58 -3.64
N LYS A 42 -3.40 -20.13 -3.38
CA LYS A 42 -2.24 -19.32 -3.03
C LYS A 42 -1.34 -19.04 -4.21
N SER A 43 -1.88 -18.56 -5.33
CA SER A 43 -1.06 -18.21 -6.47
C SER A 43 -1.17 -16.72 -6.73
N ARG A 44 -0.16 -16.16 -7.41
CA ARG A 44 -0.18 -14.73 -7.70
C ARG A 44 -1.39 -14.32 -8.51
N SER A 45 -1.85 -15.20 -9.39
CA SER A 45 -3.01 -14.89 -10.23
C SER A 45 -4.29 -14.77 -9.44
N ASN A 46 -4.29 -15.26 -8.21
CA ASN A 46 -5.48 -15.21 -7.36
C ASN A 46 -5.43 -14.12 -6.30
N VAL A 47 -4.45 -13.25 -6.37
CA VAL A 47 -4.33 -12.17 -5.39
C VAL A 47 -5.10 -10.94 -5.86
N LEU A 48 -5.93 -10.40 -5.00
CA LEU A 48 -6.57 -9.12 -5.25
C LEU A 48 -6.12 -8.15 -4.17
N PHE A 49 -5.85 -6.92 -4.58
CA PHE A 49 -5.40 -5.87 -3.67
C PHE A 49 -6.55 -4.93 -3.35
N ASN A 50 -6.71 -4.65 -2.08
CA ASN A 50 -7.74 -3.73 -1.60
C ASN A 50 -7.21 -2.30 -1.80
N ILE A 51 -7.58 -1.69 -2.92
CA ILE A 51 -7.02 -0.40 -3.29
C ILE A 51 -7.43 0.71 -2.33
N ASP A 52 -8.59 0.59 -1.73
CA ASP A 52 -9.04 1.61 -0.79
C ASP A 52 -8.21 1.59 0.49
N LYS A 53 -7.92 0.40 1.01
CA LYS A 53 -7.09 0.28 2.20
C LYS A 53 -5.64 0.65 1.91
N ILE A 54 -5.12 0.26 0.74
CA ILE A 54 -3.76 0.60 0.38
C ILE A 54 -3.63 2.11 0.15
N ARG A 55 -4.65 2.70 -0.49
CA ARG A 55 -4.65 4.17 -0.65
C ARG A 55 -4.64 4.85 0.71
N GLN A 56 -5.41 4.34 1.64
CA GLN A 56 -5.40 4.91 2.99
C GLN A 56 -4.03 4.78 3.64
N TRP A 57 -3.39 3.63 3.42
CA TRP A 57 -2.02 3.45 3.91
C TRP A 57 -1.08 4.48 3.31
N GLN A 58 -1.21 4.77 2.02
CA GLN A 58 -0.38 5.78 1.36
C GLN A 58 -0.63 7.16 1.97
N ILE A 59 -1.88 7.48 2.23
CA ILE A 59 -2.23 8.76 2.84
C ILE A 59 -1.67 8.84 4.25
N ASP A 60 -1.77 7.77 5.00
CA ASP A 60 -1.24 7.74 6.36
C ASP A 60 0.26 7.92 6.38
N MET A 61 0.95 7.36 5.40
CA MET A 61 2.40 7.54 5.30
C MET A 61 2.76 8.99 5.04
N ILE A 62 1.98 9.68 4.23
CA ILE A 62 2.20 11.10 3.97
C ILE A 62 2.07 11.89 5.26
N LYS A 63 1.02 11.61 6.03
CA LYS A 63 0.81 12.28 7.31
C LYS A 63 1.98 12.07 8.25
N TYR A 64 2.49 10.85 8.28
CA TYR A 64 3.60 10.51 9.13
C TYR A 64 4.87 11.27 8.72
N ILE A 65 5.13 11.35 7.42
CA ILE A 65 6.33 11.99 6.89
C ILE A 65 6.25 13.50 7.00
N GLU A 66 5.07 14.07 6.74
CA GLU A 66 4.88 15.51 6.66
C GLU A 66 4.28 16.13 7.92
N SER A 67 4.26 15.38 9.03
CA SER A 67 3.67 15.91 10.25
C SER A 67 4.48 17.08 10.75
N PRO A 68 3.83 18.08 11.36
CA PRO A 68 4.55 19.24 11.89
C PRO A 68 5.63 18.88 12.89
N GLU A 69 5.40 17.87 13.70
CA GLU A 69 6.40 17.41 14.65
C GLU A 69 7.68 16.99 13.97
N ARG A 70 7.53 16.19 12.92
CA ARG A 70 8.71 15.71 12.19
C ARG A 70 9.43 16.86 11.49
N ASP A 71 8.65 17.77 10.91
CA ASP A 71 9.23 18.92 10.23
C ASP A 71 10.03 19.78 11.19
N ILE A 72 9.50 20.00 12.37
CA ILE A 72 10.19 20.78 13.37
C ILE A 72 11.50 20.12 13.77
N LYS A 73 11.47 18.80 13.95
CA LYS A 73 12.67 18.07 14.30
C LYS A 73 13.71 18.14 13.20
N ALA A 74 13.27 18.01 11.97
CA ALA A 74 14.18 18.09 10.83
C ALA A 74 14.86 19.46 10.78
N GLU A 75 14.10 20.49 11.00
CA GLU A 75 14.64 21.84 10.99
C GLU A 75 15.67 22.04 12.06
N ARG A 76 15.43 21.47 13.23
CA ARG A 76 16.39 21.62 14.32
C ARG A 76 17.68 20.89 14.07
N GLN A 77 17.65 19.87 13.25
CA GLN A 77 18.83 19.11 12.94
C GLN A 77 19.69 19.79 11.90
N ILE A 78 19.15 20.76 11.23
CA ILE A 78 19.89 21.54 10.26
C ILE A 78 20.58 22.69 10.95
#